data_4bfd6f8d02992a1091942a4a0ec3cead
#
_entry.id   4bfd6f8d02992a1091942a4a0ec3cead
#
_cell.length_a   1.000
_cell.length_b   1.000
_cell.length_c   1.000
_cell.angle_alpha   90.00
_cell.angle_beta   90.00
_cell.angle_gamma   90.00
#
_symmetry.space_group_name_H-M   'P 1'
#
loop_
_entity.id
_entity.type
_entity.pdbx_description
1 polymer ?
#
loop_
_entity_poly.entity_id
_entity_poly.type
_entity_poly.pdbx_seq_one_letter_code
_entity_poly.pdbx_strand_id
1 'polypeptide(L)'
;RPRVRFFDRNATDEAFEALIEAVEGEKRVFEGHVDAFDLTRGEAESIAREVEIDHDGFGFRQPSSIYHRFMTGLTGGKMSSSIPASHISLLDDPEDGYDKVKAATTGGRDTAEEQRELGGEADECPVYELYAYLLAGDDDELTKEVYSECVNGERLCGGCKEQAAELMREFLED
;
A
#
# COMPACT_ATOMS: atom_id res chain seq x y z
N ARG A 1 25.31 14.09 -25.28
CA ARG A 1 24.40 13.66 -24.26
C ARG A 1 24.97 12.39 -23.65
N PRO A 2 25.17 12.29 -22.29
CA PRO A 2 25.77 11.11 -21.70
C PRO A 2 24.87 9.87 -21.92
N ARG A 3 25.49 8.70 -22.06
CA ARG A 3 24.78 7.43 -22.11
C ARG A 3 24.28 7.00 -20.71
N VAL A 4 25.14 7.23 -19.71
CA VAL A 4 24.87 6.87 -18.31
C VAL A 4 25.28 8.03 -17.42
N ARG A 5 24.50 8.25 -16.37
CA ARG A 5 24.85 9.15 -15.27
C ARG A 5 24.86 8.37 -13.97
N PHE A 6 25.99 8.40 -13.28
CA PHE A 6 26.10 7.91 -11.91
C PHE A 6 25.80 9.06 -10.95
N PHE A 7 24.87 8.82 -10.06
CA PHE A 7 24.44 9.81 -9.08
C PHE A 7 23.99 9.10 -7.81
N ASP A 8 24.64 9.41 -6.68
CA ASP A 8 24.22 8.97 -5.35
C ASP A 8 24.41 10.12 -4.37
N ARG A 9 23.35 10.47 -3.64
CA ARG A 9 23.39 11.52 -2.60
C ARG A 9 24.04 11.06 -1.30
N ASN A 10 24.16 9.75 -1.10
CA ASN A 10 24.63 9.13 0.12
C ASN A 10 26.02 8.51 -0.04
N ALA A 11 26.63 8.59 -1.24
CA ALA A 11 27.97 8.10 -1.47
C ALA A 11 28.97 8.91 -0.58
N THR A 12 29.90 8.20 0.01
CA THR A 12 31.05 8.86 0.67
C THR A 12 31.99 9.45 -0.36
N ASP A 13 32.84 10.40 0.05
CA ASP A 13 33.84 10.99 -0.85
C ASP A 13 34.77 9.91 -1.42
N GLU A 14 35.17 8.91 -0.59
CA GLU A 14 36.00 7.80 -0.99
C GLU A 14 35.31 6.91 -2.06
N ALA A 15 34.02 6.61 -1.88
CA ALA A 15 33.25 5.84 -2.84
C ALA A 15 33.07 6.62 -4.16
N PHE A 16 32.90 7.93 -4.08
CA PHE A 16 32.79 8.77 -5.27
C PHE A 16 34.10 8.87 -6.04
N GLU A 17 35.25 9.01 -5.35
CA GLU A 17 36.58 8.97 -5.96
C GLU A 17 36.85 7.61 -6.60
N ALA A 18 36.55 6.50 -5.93
CA ALA A 18 36.68 5.15 -6.49
C ALA A 18 35.79 4.95 -7.74
N LEU A 19 34.58 5.49 -7.74
CA LEU A 19 33.71 5.48 -8.91
C LEU A 19 34.34 6.26 -10.09
N ILE A 20 34.90 7.43 -9.82
CA ILE A 20 35.60 8.23 -10.85
C ILE A 20 36.75 7.44 -11.47
N GLU A 21 37.52 6.72 -10.64
CA GLU A 21 38.64 5.89 -11.11
C GLU A 21 38.15 4.68 -11.93
N ALA A 22 37.11 4.00 -11.46
CA ALA A 22 36.56 2.79 -12.09
C ALA A 22 35.86 3.05 -13.43
N VAL A 23 35.37 4.26 -13.67
CA VAL A 23 34.75 4.63 -14.96
C VAL A 23 35.84 4.90 -15.99
N GLU A 24 36.06 3.97 -16.89
CA GLU A 24 36.98 4.12 -18.03
C GLU A 24 36.31 4.88 -19.19
N GLY A 25 37.15 5.40 -20.11
CA GLY A 25 36.70 6.09 -21.34
C GLY A 25 36.33 7.55 -21.12
N GLU A 26 35.53 8.10 -22.05
CA GLU A 26 35.13 9.50 -22.02
C GLU A 26 34.12 9.72 -20.86
N LYS A 27 34.51 10.59 -19.94
CA LYS A 27 33.66 10.94 -18.78
C LYS A 27 33.75 12.43 -18.46
N ARG A 28 32.72 12.95 -17.79
CA ARG A 28 32.70 14.29 -17.19
C ARG A 28 32.31 14.16 -15.70
N VAL A 29 33.16 14.70 -14.86
CA VAL A 29 32.98 14.70 -13.42
C VAL A 29 32.39 16.03 -12.97
N PHE A 30 31.37 16.00 -12.16
CA PHE A 30 30.70 17.13 -11.52
C PHE A 30 30.69 16.93 -10.00
N GLU A 31 30.36 17.95 -9.26
CA GLU A 31 30.37 17.92 -7.79
C GLU A 31 29.55 16.78 -7.16
N GLY A 32 28.51 16.28 -7.80
CA GLY A 32 27.66 15.23 -7.24
C GLY A 32 27.29 14.12 -8.23
N HIS A 33 27.95 14.06 -9.38
CA HIS A 33 27.69 12.99 -10.36
C HIS A 33 28.80 12.84 -11.39
N VAL A 34 28.82 11.66 -12.03
CA VAL A 34 29.71 11.35 -13.14
C VAL A 34 28.87 11.01 -14.38
N ASP A 35 29.12 11.70 -15.48
CA ASP A 35 28.53 11.39 -16.77
C ASP A 35 29.52 10.55 -17.58
N ALA A 36 29.13 9.36 -18.01
CA ALA A 36 29.91 8.46 -18.87
C ALA A 36 29.30 8.40 -20.29
N PHE A 37 30.14 8.37 -21.31
CA PHE A 37 29.72 8.43 -22.70
C PHE A 37 29.91 7.12 -23.44
N ASP A 38 30.85 6.29 -23.03
CA ASP A 38 31.23 5.04 -23.72
C ASP A 38 30.72 3.76 -23.03
N LEU A 39 30.11 3.88 -21.87
CA LEU A 39 29.60 2.73 -21.14
C LEU A 39 28.20 2.30 -21.60
N THR A 40 27.98 1.00 -21.66
CA THR A 40 26.64 0.42 -21.69
C THR A 40 26.02 0.46 -20.30
N ARG A 41 24.69 0.31 -20.23
CA ARG A 41 23.98 0.25 -18.95
C ARG A 41 24.49 -0.91 -18.06
N GLY A 42 24.73 -2.09 -18.63
CA GLY A 42 25.20 -3.26 -17.89
C GLY A 42 26.60 -3.06 -17.29
N GLU A 43 27.54 -2.48 -18.04
CA GLU A 43 28.87 -2.13 -17.53
C GLU A 43 28.79 -1.09 -16.43
N ALA A 44 27.95 -0.08 -16.58
CA ALA A 44 27.75 0.94 -15.55
C ALA A 44 27.15 0.36 -14.26
N GLU A 45 26.18 -0.56 -14.38
CA GLU A 45 25.58 -1.27 -13.22
C GLU A 45 26.62 -2.15 -12.50
N SER A 46 27.55 -2.78 -13.25
CA SER A 46 28.62 -3.59 -12.66
C SER A 46 29.63 -2.73 -11.90
N ILE A 47 30.12 -1.66 -12.53
CA ILE A 47 31.05 -0.72 -11.90
C ILE A 47 30.46 -0.12 -10.62
N ALA A 48 29.23 0.37 -10.69
CA ALA A 48 28.57 0.96 -9.53
C ALA A 48 28.40 -0.05 -8.40
N ARG A 49 28.05 -1.30 -8.72
CA ARG A 49 27.91 -2.37 -7.74
C ARG A 49 29.21 -2.74 -7.06
N GLU A 50 30.30 -2.84 -7.81
CA GLU A 50 31.63 -3.15 -7.26
C GLU A 50 32.10 -2.05 -6.31
N VAL A 51 32.04 -0.79 -6.74
CA VAL A 51 32.40 0.36 -5.92
C VAL A 51 31.58 0.42 -4.62
N GLU A 52 30.26 0.22 -4.69
CA GLU A 52 29.43 0.24 -3.50
C GLU A 52 29.75 -0.91 -2.53
N ILE A 53 30.00 -2.13 -3.04
CA ILE A 53 30.36 -3.27 -2.18
C ILE A 53 31.68 -3.03 -1.48
N ASP A 54 32.66 -2.47 -2.17
CA ASP A 54 34.00 -2.21 -1.62
C ASP A 54 34.00 -1.06 -0.61
N HIS A 55 32.97 -0.21 -0.63
CA HIS A 55 32.80 0.94 0.27
C HIS A 55 31.59 0.81 1.22
N ASP A 56 31.26 -0.42 1.63
CA ASP A 56 30.18 -0.74 2.58
C ASP A 56 28.76 -0.33 2.12
N GLY A 57 28.57 -0.13 0.82
CA GLY A 57 27.27 0.14 0.23
C GLY A 57 26.41 -1.10 -0.02
N PHE A 58 25.20 -0.90 -0.54
CA PHE A 58 24.24 -1.97 -0.79
C PHE A 58 24.35 -2.63 -2.17
N GLY A 59 25.34 -2.27 -2.98
CA GLY A 59 25.59 -2.85 -4.30
C GLY A 59 24.49 -2.50 -5.32
N PHE A 60 23.98 -1.27 -5.34
CA PHE A 60 22.93 -0.79 -6.25
C PHE A 60 21.77 -1.78 -6.43
N ARG A 61 21.28 -2.32 -5.35
CA ARG A 61 20.07 -3.12 -5.41
C ARG A 61 18.91 -2.20 -5.76
N GLN A 62 18.17 -2.56 -6.78
CA GLN A 62 16.94 -1.84 -7.09
C GLN A 62 16.01 -1.91 -5.88
N PRO A 63 15.42 -0.80 -5.45
CA PRO A 63 14.44 -0.83 -4.40
C PRO A 63 13.29 -1.76 -4.81
N SER A 64 12.93 -2.69 -3.94
CA SER A 64 11.70 -3.44 -4.07
C SER A 64 10.62 -2.79 -3.19
N SER A 65 9.43 -2.71 -3.69
CA SER A 65 8.29 -2.23 -2.92
C SER A 65 7.14 -3.20 -3.03
N ILE A 66 6.50 -3.43 -1.89
CA ILE A 66 5.26 -4.20 -1.82
C ILE A 66 4.15 -3.17 -1.70
N TYR A 67 3.17 -3.23 -2.60
CA TYR A 67 2.01 -2.36 -2.57
C TYR A 67 0.79 -3.17 -2.18
N HIS A 68 0.06 -2.70 -1.17
CA HIS A 68 -1.30 -3.11 -0.97
C HIS A 68 -2.23 -2.35 -1.92
N ARG A 69 -3.31 -3.02 -2.34
CA ARG A 69 -4.42 -2.31 -2.96
C ARG A 69 -4.86 -1.19 -1.99
N PHE A 70 -5.22 -0.08 -2.54
CA PHE A 70 -5.76 1.03 -1.77
C PHE A 70 -7.06 0.60 -1.08
N MET A 71 -7.13 0.76 0.24
CA MET A 71 -8.36 0.56 1.00
C MET A 71 -9.21 1.82 1.01
N THR A 72 -10.49 1.65 0.82
CA THR A 72 -11.46 2.75 0.89
C THR A 72 -11.65 3.18 2.34
N GLY A 73 -11.66 4.47 2.61
CA GLY A 73 -11.99 4.98 3.93
C GLY A 73 -13.47 4.74 4.29
N LEU A 74 -13.78 4.64 5.58
CA LEU A 74 -15.14 4.38 6.07
C LEU A 74 -16.20 5.40 5.60
N THR A 75 -15.76 6.60 5.26
CA THR A 75 -16.62 7.68 4.72
C THR A 75 -16.79 7.64 3.20
N GLY A 76 -16.27 6.60 2.53
CA GLY A 76 -16.11 6.55 1.09
C GLY A 76 -14.89 7.36 0.60
N GLY A 77 -14.26 6.95 -0.46
CA GLY A 77 -13.08 7.60 -1.00
C GLY A 77 -11.79 7.29 -0.23
N LYS A 78 -10.80 8.17 -0.32
CA LYS A 78 -9.46 7.93 0.25
C LYS A 78 -9.47 8.02 1.79
N MET A 79 -8.91 6.99 2.45
CA MET A 79 -8.59 7.06 3.88
C MET A 79 -7.60 8.20 4.14
N SER A 80 -7.85 9.02 5.17
CA SER A 80 -7.01 10.19 5.48
C SER A 80 -6.89 10.39 6.98
N SER A 81 -5.67 10.57 7.47
CA SER A 81 -5.39 10.88 8.87
C SER A 81 -5.96 12.24 9.33
N SER A 82 -6.23 13.14 8.40
CA SER A 82 -6.90 14.43 8.68
C SER A 82 -8.43 14.33 8.82
N ILE A 83 -9.01 13.16 8.50
CA ILE A 83 -10.45 12.89 8.62
C ILE A 83 -10.63 11.71 9.56
N PRO A 84 -10.80 11.93 10.89
CA PRO A 84 -10.86 10.85 11.88
C PRO A 84 -11.95 9.82 11.61
N ALA A 85 -13.08 10.20 11.01
CA ALA A 85 -14.16 9.30 10.65
C ALA A 85 -13.83 8.37 9.46
N SER A 86 -12.73 8.62 8.72
CA SER A 86 -12.37 7.83 7.55
C SER A 86 -11.56 6.57 7.86
N HIS A 87 -11.05 6.44 9.10
CA HIS A 87 -10.17 5.36 9.50
C HIS A 87 -10.38 4.95 10.96
N ILE A 88 -9.89 3.78 11.30
CA ILE A 88 -9.82 3.28 12.67
C ILE A 88 -8.34 3.14 13.03
N SER A 89 -7.96 3.68 14.19
CA SER A 89 -6.62 3.48 14.75
C SER A 89 -6.64 2.23 15.63
N LEU A 90 -5.54 1.48 15.66
CA LEU A 90 -5.34 0.38 16.62
C LEU A 90 -5.28 0.85 18.09
N LEU A 91 -5.28 2.16 18.31
CA LEU A 91 -5.30 2.79 19.64
C LEU A 91 -6.65 3.46 19.93
N ASP A 92 -7.64 3.32 19.06
CA ASP A 92 -8.99 3.81 19.32
C ASP A 92 -9.64 2.96 20.44
N ASP A 93 -10.54 3.57 21.19
CA ASP A 93 -11.39 2.84 22.12
C ASP A 93 -12.26 1.84 21.33
N PRO A 94 -12.46 0.59 21.80
CA PRO A 94 -13.28 -0.41 21.11
C PRO A 94 -14.68 0.08 20.72
N GLU A 95 -15.34 0.88 21.58
CA GLU A 95 -16.64 1.46 21.28
C GLU A 95 -16.57 2.53 20.19
N ASP A 96 -15.49 3.32 20.13
CA ASP A 96 -15.27 4.28 19.05
C ASP A 96 -15.07 3.55 17.70
N GLY A 97 -14.36 2.43 17.71
CA GLY A 97 -14.20 1.56 16.54
C GLY A 97 -15.53 0.99 16.06
N TYR A 98 -16.34 0.48 16.99
CA TYR A 98 -17.70 0.01 16.72
C TYR A 98 -18.55 1.10 16.08
N ASP A 99 -18.61 2.27 16.69
CA ASP A 99 -19.42 3.39 16.20
C ASP A 99 -18.99 3.87 14.82
N LYS A 100 -17.68 3.91 14.54
CA LYS A 100 -17.14 4.26 13.20
C LYS A 100 -17.60 3.26 12.14
N VAL A 101 -17.57 1.95 12.42
CA VAL A 101 -18.06 0.93 11.47
C VAL A 101 -19.57 1.07 11.26
N LYS A 102 -20.34 1.31 12.31
CA LYS A 102 -21.79 1.54 12.21
C LYS A 102 -22.13 2.77 11.35
N ALA A 103 -21.32 3.81 11.42
CA ALA A 103 -21.49 5.03 10.63
C ALA A 103 -20.94 4.93 9.19
N ALA A 104 -20.17 3.88 8.86
CA ALA A 104 -19.49 3.73 7.57
C ALA A 104 -20.46 3.76 6.39
N THR A 105 -19.99 4.28 5.26
CA THR A 105 -20.67 4.13 3.97
C THR A 105 -20.65 2.67 3.52
N THR A 106 -21.58 2.30 2.65
CA THR A 106 -21.67 0.92 2.14
C THR A 106 -21.91 0.92 0.64
N GLY A 107 -21.61 -0.18 -0.02
CA GLY A 107 -21.99 -0.46 -1.41
C GLY A 107 -23.45 -0.95 -1.56
N GLY A 108 -24.32 -0.61 -0.61
CA GLY A 108 -25.74 -0.98 -0.67
C GLY A 108 -26.57 -0.08 -1.57
N ARG A 109 -27.80 -0.52 -1.83
CA ARG A 109 -28.80 0.25 -2.58
C ARG A 109 -29.55 1.21 -1.66
N ASP A 110 -30.29 2.14 -2.26
CA ASP A 110 -31.02 3.18 -1.54
C ASP A 110 -32.11 2.60 -0.63
N THR A 111 -32.72 1.48 -1.05
CA THR A 111 -33.77 0.80 -0.27
C THR A 111 -33.45 -0.67 -0.02
N ALA A 112 -34.02 -1.21 1.05
CA ALA A 112 -33.89 -2.63 1.36
C ALA A 112 -34.55 -3.54 0.31
N GLU A 113 -35.54 -3.05 -0.42
CA GLU A 113 -36.22 -3.76 -1.51
C GLU A 113 -35.31 -3.87 -2.71
N GLU A 114 -34.69 -2.75 -3.12
CA GLU A 114 -33.69 -2.73 -4.19
C GLU A 114 -32.46 -3.58 -3.83
N GLN A 115 -32.01 -3.53 -2.58
CA GLN A 115 -30.91 -4.38 -2.12
C GLN A 115 -31.22 -5.85 -2.28
N ARG A 116 -32.44 -6.29 -1.97
CA ARG A 116 -32.87 -7.70 -2.12
C ARG A 116 -33.04 -8.11 -3.60
N GLU A 117 -33.44 -7.18 -4.46
CA GLU A 117 -33.71 -7.47 -5.87
C GLU A 117 -32.44 -7.43 -6.72
N LEU A 118 -31.56 -6.43 -6.47
CA LEU A 118 -30.41 -6.14 -7.34
C LEU A 118 -29.08 -6.58 -6.73
N GLY A 119 -29.04 -6.88 -5.43
CA GLY A 119 -27.82 -7.09 -4.68
C GLY A 119 -27.03 -5.81 -4.44
N GLY A 120 -26.05 -5.88 -3.55
CA GLY A 120 -25.12 -4.78 -3.26
C GLY A 120 -23.84 -4.84 -4.08
N GLU A 121 -23.09 -3.75 -4.06
CA GLU A 121 -21.79 -3.59 -4.73
C GLU A 121 -20.67 -3.84 -3.70
N ALA A 122 -20.43 -5.12 -3.38
CA ALA A 122 -19.45 -5.51 -2.37
C ALA A 122 -18.03 -5.03 -2.70
N ASP A 123 -17.64 -5.04 -3.98
CA ASP A 123 -16.31 -4.62 -4.42
C ASP A 123 -16.01 -3.12 -4.20
N GLU A 124 -17.04 -2.30 -4.00
CA GLU A 124 -16.94 -0.86 -3.73
C GLU A 124 -17.33 -0.52 -2.27
N CYS A 125 -17.52 -1.53 -1.43
CA CYS A 125 -18.04 -1.38 -0.08
C CYS A 125 -16.90 -1.34 0.95
N PRO A 126 -16.68 -0.20 1.66
CA PRO A 126 -15.66 -0.12 2.72
C PRO A 126 -15.86 -1.15 3.84
N VAL A 127 -17.11 -1.49 4.17
CA VAL A 127 -17.40 -2.50 5.21
C VAL A 127 -17.02 -3.90 4.73
N TYR A 128 -17.23 -4.24 3.46
CA TYR A 128 -16.76 -5.51 2.92
C TYR A 128 -15.22 -5.55 2.87
N GLU A 129 -14.55 -4.44 2.54
CA GLU A 129 -13.09 -4.37 2.60
C GLU A 129 -12.54 -4.64 4.01
N LEU A 130 -13.25 -4.24 5.08
CA LEU A 130 -12.87 -4.60 6.44
C LEU A 130 -12.92 -6.12 6.67
N TYR A 131 -13.97 -6.81 6.21
CA TYR A 131 -14.01 -8.28 6.28
C TYR A 131 -12.86 -8.90 5.52
N ALA A 132 -12.64 -8.48 4.27
CA ALA A 132 -11.68 -9.09 3.36
C ALA A 132 -10.22 -8.91 3.79
N TYR A 133 -9.90 -7.83 4.50
CA TYR A 133 -8.51 -7.49 4.83
C TYR A 133 -8.16 -7.56 6.31
N LEU A 134 -9.16 -7.60 7.20
CA LEU A 134 -8.91 -7.51 8.64
C LEU A 134 -9.79 -8.46 9.47
N LEU A 135 -11.12 -8.29 9.42
CA LEU A 135 -12.02 -8.87 10.41
C LEU A 135 -12.21 -10.38 10.26
N ALA A 136 -12.11 -10.91 9.06
CA ALA A 136 -12.22 -12.35 8.84
C ALA A 136 -10.93 -13.10 9.23
N GLY A 137 -9.80 -12.40 9.40
CA GLY A 137 -8.52 -13.03 9.71
C GLY A 137 -8.17 -14.11 8.67
N ASP A 138 -7.99 -15.36 9.13
CA ASP A 138 -7.72 -16.51 8.28
C ASP A 138 -9.00 -17.23 7.81
N ASP A 139 -10.19 -16.69 8.10
CA ASP A 139 -11.49 -17.28 7.72
C ASP A 139 -11.96 -16.81 6.34
N ASP A 140 -11.42 -17.44 5.30
CA ASP A 140 -11.85 -17.20 3.91
C ASP A 140 -13.33 -17.51 3.67
N GLU A 141 -13.95 -18.38 4.47
CA GLU A 141 -15.36 -18.77 4.29
C GLU A 141 -16.28 -17.61 4.70
N LEU A 142 -15.98 -16.94 5.83
CA LEU A 142 -16.73 -15.75 6.25
C LEU A 142 -16.67 -14.65 5.18
N THR A 143 -15.50 -14.40 4.61
CA THR A 143 -15.33 -13.39 3.55
C THR A 143 -16.15 -13.73 2.31
N LYS A 144 -16.15 -15.00 1.88
CA LYS A 144 -16.94 -15.47 0.73
C LYS A 144 -18.44 -15.43 0.99
N GLU A 145 -18.87 -15.80 2.20
CA GLU A 145 -20.26 -15.75 2.62
C GLU A 145 -20.78 -14.31 2.57
N VAL A 146 -20.07 -13.38 3.22
CA VAL A 146 -20.46 -11.96 3.23
C VAL A 146 -20.54 -11.38 1.81
N TYR A 147 -19.58 -11.72 0.94
CA TYR A 147 -19.59 -11.31 -0.46
C TYR A 147 -20.83 -11.86 -1.19
N SER A 148 -21.01 -13.19 -1.14
CA SER A 148 -22.08 -13.89 -1.84
C SER A 148 -23.47 -13.39 -1.42
N GLU A 149 -23.70 -13.30 -0.12
CA GLU A 149 -24.97 -12.81 0.42
C GLU A 149 -25.23 -11.34 0.05
N CYS A 150 -24.19 -10.49 0.03
CA CYS A 150 -24.30 -9.09 -0.38
C CYS A 150 -24.71 -8.96 -1.83
N VAL A 151 -23.99 -9.61 -2.76
CA VAL A 151 -24.24 -9.49 -4.20
C VAL A 151 -25.53 -10.18 -4.64
N ASN A 152 -26.01 -11.16 -3.88
CA ASN A 152 -27.28 -11.83 -4.12
C ASN A 152 -28.49 -11.15 -3.43
N GLY A 153 -28.27 -10.07 -2.69
CA GLY A 153 -29.35 -9.36 -1.99
C GLY A 153 -29.86 -10.05 -0.72
N GLU A 154 -29.18 -11.09 -0.26
CA GLU A 154 -29.54 -11.87 0.94
C GLU A 154 -29.14 -11.17 2.25
N ARG A 155 -28.12 -10.28 2.16
CA ARG A 155 -27.58 -9.50 3.28
C ARG A 155 -27.94 -8.02 3.16
N LEU A 156 -28.57 -7.48 4.20
CA LEU A 156 -28.81 -6.03 4.29
C LEU A 156 -27.65 -5.33 4.97
N CYS A 157 -27.33 -4.12 4.50
CA CYS A 157 -26.21 -3.32 5.01
C CYS A 157 -26.27 -3.06 6.52
N GLY A 158 -27.47 -2.91 7.10
CA GLY A 158 -27.65 -2.72 8.53
C GLY A 158 -27.11 -3.89 9.35
N GLY A 159 -27.49 -5.13 9.00
CA GLY A 159 -27.01 -6.34 9.67
C GLY A 159 -25.53 -6.62 9.37
N CYS A 160 -25.09 -6.34 8.15
CA CYS A 160 -23.68 -6.44 7.77
C CYS A 160 -22.78 -5.52 8.63
N LYS A 161 -23.17 -4.25 8.79
CA LYS A 161 -22.46 -3.29 9.64
C LYS A 161 -22.49 -3.67 11.12
N GLU A 162 -23.59 -4.21 11.60
CA GLU A 162 -23.69 -4.69 12.99
C GLU A 162 -22.64 -5.76 13.27
N GLN A 163 -22.60 -6.81 12.44
CA GLN A 163 -21.62 -7.87 12.60
C GLN A 163 -20.17 -7.37 12.45
N ALA A 164 -19.91 -6.50 11.46
CA ALA A 164 -18.57 -5.92 11.28
C ALA A 164 -18.15 -5.06 12.47
N ALA A 165 -19.09 -4.32 13.07
CA ALA A 165 -18.82 -3.46 14.22
C ALA A 165 -18.49 -4.29 15.47
N GLU A 166 -19.22 -5.39 15.70
CA GLU A 166 -18.92 -6.32 16.79
C GLU A 166 -17.52 -6.93 16.62
N LEU A 167 -17.20 -7.44 15.43
CA LEU A 167 -15.87 -8.00 15.14
C LEU A 167 -14.76 -6.95 15.30
N MET A 168 -15.02 -5.70 14.93
CA MET A 168 -14.07 -4.61 15.12
C MET A 168 -13.84 -4.29 16.59
N ARG A 169 -14.89 -4.29 17.40
CA ARG A 169 -14.78 -4.09 18.83
C ARG A 169 -13.94 -5.20 19.47
N GLU A 170 -14.25 -6.47 19.17
CA GLU A 170 -13.46 -7.61 19.63
C GLU A 170 -11.99 -7.51 19.21
N PHE A 171 -11.74 -7.11 17.97
CA PHE A 171 -10.38 -6.93 17.44
C PHE A 171 -9.57 -5.84 18.16
N LEU A 172 -10.22 -4.78 18.63
CA LEU A 172 -9.56 -3.68 19.35
C LEU A 172 -9.43 -3.97 20.87
N GLU A 173 -10.16 -4.95 21.42
CA GLU A 173 -10.03 -5.40 22.81
C GLU A 173 -8.82 -6.33 23.04
N ASP A 174 -8.35 -7.02 21.97
CA ASP A 174 -7.20 -7.95 21.98
C ASP A 174 -5.84 -7.21 21.88
#